data_d885b55d2416313eda3bb703ba84cc52
#
_entry.id   d885b55d2416313eda3bb703ba84cc52
#
_cell.length_a   1.000
_cell.length_b   1.000
_cell.length_c   1.000
_cell.angle_alpha   90.00
_cell.angle_beta   90.00
_cell.angle_gamma   90.00
#
_symmetry.space_group_name_H-M   'P 1'
#
loop_
_entity.id
_entity.type
_entity.pdbx_description
1 polymer ?
#
loop_
_entity_poly.entity_id
_entity_poly.type
_entity_poly.pdbx_seq_one_letter_code
_entity_poly.pdbx_strand_id
1 'polypeptide(L)'
;VNWNYGDAYKRHPINKGIAKFSNGSMLQCHDIFNPLPEFMLNADLLFTDAPWNKSNLASFYTKAEITAFIDSYDQFYTRLFECIKQINSDTAYCEIGKEYLAEFIIEMKKIYKYVTFYNSTYYHKKSNLCYVVRGSNKFKKPKLDGMDEEDIIEWVCENEDYKCIADLCMGRGLVAVNAYKNEKKFVGTELNHKRLSVTLERLCNIGGNYIFC
;
A
#
# COMPACT_ATOMS: atom_id res chain seq x y z
N VAL A 1 -3.40 -14.37 15.97
CA VAL A 1 -4.42 -14.24 14.91
C VAL A 1 -4.02 -15.19 13.79
N ASN A 2 -4.78 -16.29 13.61
CA ASN A 2 -4.61 -17.14 12.42
C ASN A 2 -5.07 -16.33 11.20
N TRP A 3 -4.12 -15.93 10.36
CA TRP A 3 -4.42 -15.26 9.10
C TRP A 3 -5.09 -16.26 8.16
N ASN A 4 -6.43 -16.25 8.13
CA ASN A 4 -7.19 -17.07 7.21
C ASN A 4 -7.21 -16.41 5.84
N TYR A 5 -6.53 -17.01 4.86
CA TYR A 5 -6.57 -16.58 3.46
C TYR A 5 -7.74 -17.19 2.69
N GLY A 6 -8.63 -17.94 3.36
CA GLY A 6 -9.85 -18.50 2.80
C GLY A 6 -9.63 -19.36 1.55
N ASP A 7 -8.48 -20.02 1.42
CA ASP A 7 -8.07 -20.78 0.23
C ASP A 7 -8.03 -19.96 -1.09
N ALA A 8 -8.04 -18.62 -1.00
CA ALA A 8 -7.93 -17.75 -2.17
C ALA A 8 -6.73 -18.10 -3.07
N TYR A 9 -5.61 -18.51 -2.47
CA TYR A 9 -4.41 -18.92 -3.19
C TYR A 9 -4.58 -20.19 -4.05
N LYS A 10 -5.61 -21.00 -3.79
CA LYS A 10 -5.97 -22.15 -4.62
C LYS A 10 -6.82 -21.74 -5.81
N ARG A 11 -7.72 -20.75 -5.61
CA ARG A 11 -8.63 -20.23 -6.65
C ARG A 11 -7.93 -19.20 -7.55
N HIS A 12 -7.02 -18.42 -6.99
CA HIS A 12 -6.25 -17.38 -7.64
C HIS A 12 -4.75 -17.60 -7.42
N PRO A 13 -4.15 -18.68 -7.97
CA PRO A 13 -2.74 -18.96 -7.79
C PRO A 13 -1.89 -17.86 -8.42
N ILE A 14 -0.86 -17.41 -7.67
CA ILE A 14 0.04 -16.36 -8.14
C ILE A 14 1.14 -16.99 -8.96
N ASN A 15 1.25 -16.57 -10.21
CA ASN A 15 2.37 -16.86 -11.11
C ASN A 15 3.46 -15.79 -10.90
N LYS A 16 4.66 -16.01 -11.49
CA LYS A 16 5.75 -15.02 -11.45
C LYS A 16 5.48 -13.75 -12.30
N GLY A 17 4.39 -13.72 -13.05
CA GLY A 17 4.02 -12.63 -13.92
C GLY A 17 3.28 -11.48 -13.21
N ILE A 18 2.86 -10.53 -14.02
CA ILE A 18 2.04 -9.38 -13.61
C ILE A 18 0.57 -9.73 -13.85
N ALA A 19 -0.27 -9.61 -12.83
CA ALA A 19 -1.73 -9.68 -12.98
C ALA A 19 -2.22 -8.37 -13.57
N LYS A 20 -2.64 -8.39 -14.84
CA LYS A 20 -3.12 -7.23 -15.58
C LYS A 20 -4.63 -7.26 -15.74
N PHE A 21 -5.30 -6.23 -15.27
CA PHE A 21 -6.76 -6.06 -15.35
C PHE A 21 -7.17 -5.35 -16.66
N SER A 22 -8.42 -5.57 -17.06
CA SER A 22 -8.99 -4.98 -18.27
C SER A 22 -8.98 -3.44 -18.28
N ASN A 23 -9.07 -2.79 -17.12
CA ASN A 23 -8.97 -1.34 -16.95
C ASN A 23 -7.53 -0.80 -16.99
N GLY A 24 -6.54 -1.68 -17.20
CA GLY A 24 -5.11 -1.35 -17.23
C GLY A 24 -4.42 -1.31 -15.87
N SER A 25 -5.09 -1.71 -14.79
CA SER A 25 -4.48 -1.89 -13.47
C SER A 25 -3.54 -3.10 -13.47
N MET A 26 -2.50 -3.06 -12.63
CA MET A 26 -1.46 -4.11 -12.60
C MET A 26 -1.01 -4.41 -11.19
N LEU A 27 -0.87 -5.70 -10.87
CA LEU A 27 -0.43 -6.20 -9.57
C LEU A 27 0.66 -7.26 -9.74
N GLN A 28 1.63 -7.28 -8.82
CA GLN A 28 2.70 -8.26 -8.84
C GLN A 28 3.08 -8.73 -7.43
N CYS A 29 3.38 -10.02 -7.31
CA CYS A 29 4.09 -10.52 -6.13
C CYS A 29 5.55 -10.08 -6.20
N HIS A 30 5.98 -9.23 -5.26
CA HIS A 30 7.26 -8.53 -5.37
C HIS A 30 7.83 -8.19 -4.00
N ASP A 31 9.14 -8.37 -3.85
CA ASP A 31 9.88 -7.89 -2.70
C ASP A 31 10.39 -6.47 -2.97
N ILE A 32 10.09 -5.54 -2.08
CA ILE A 32 10.46 -4.13 -2.19
C ILE A 32 11.98 -3.91 -2.35
N PHE A 33 12.81 -4.83 -1.87
CA PHE A 33 14.27 -4.77 -2.02
C PHE A 33 14.76 -5.03 -3.45
N ASN A 34 13.92 -5.62 -4.30
CA ASN A 34 14.20 -5.73 -5.73
C ASN A 34 13.95 -4.40 -6.46
N PRO A 35 14.45 -4.22 -7.70
CA PRO A 35 14.15 -3.05 -8.51
C PRO A 35 12.65 -2.84 -8.65
N LEU A 36 12.17 -1.61 -8.43
CA LEU A 36 10.76 -1.29 -8.50
C LEU A 36 10.20 -1.63 -9.90
N PRO A 37 9.07 -2.36 -10.01
CA PRO A 37 8.47 -2.67 -11.29
C PRO A 37 8.10 -1.38 -12.06
N GLU A 38 8.40 -1.34 -13.34
CA GLU A 38 8.25 -0.15 -14.19
C GLU A 38 6.81 0.38 -14.20
N PHE A 39 5.80 -0.51 -14.13
CA PHE A 39 4.39 -0.10 -14.11
C PHE A 39 4.00 0.74 -12.89
N MET A 40 4.77 0.66 -11.78
CA MET A 40 4.55 1.46 -10.57
C MET A 40 4.83 2.95 -10.80
N LEU A 41 5.67 3.30 -11.79
CA LEU A 41 6.08 4.68 -12.10
C LEU A 41 4.97 5.51 -12.75
N ASN A 42 3.84 4.91 -13.11
CA ASN A 42 2.72 5.58 -13.77
C ASN A 42 1.65 6.11 -12.80
N ALA A 43 1.89 6.01 -11.48
CA ALA A 43 0.93 6.46 -10.49
C ALA A 43 1.11 7.94 -10.14
N ASP A 44 0.01 8.67 -10.06
CA ASP A 44 -0.05 10.07 -9.66
C ASP A 44 -0.54 10.27 -8.22
N LEU A 45 -0.98 9.19 -7.57
CA LEU A 45 -1.29 9.10 -6.15
C LEU A 45 -0.62 7.84 -5.56
N LEU A 46 -0.20 7.90 -4.30
CA LEU A 46 0.29 6.75 -3.55
C LEU A 46 -0.43 6.64 -2.21
N PHE A 47 -0.85 5.44 -1.86
CA PHE A 47 -1.23 5.09 -0.50
C PHE A 47 -0.52 3.78 -0.12
N THR A 48 0.16 3.74 1.03
CA THR A 48 0.84 2.53 1.47
C THR A 48 0.78 2.36 2.99
N ASP A 49 0.38 1.15 3.43
CA ASP A 49 0.51 0.66 4.80
C ASP A 49 1.71 -0.30 4.85
N ALA A 50 2.89 0.27 5.05
CA ALA A 50 4.13 -0.49 5.16
C ALA A 50 4.32 -1.05 6.58
N PRO A 51 5.16 -2.10 6.77
CA PRO A 51 5.54 -2.53 8.12
C PRO A 51 6.03 -1.37 8.99
N TRP A 52 5.52 -1.25 10.23
CA TRP A 52 5.78 -0.09 11.09
C TRP A 52 7.08 -0.16 11.89
N ASN A 53 7.68 -1.35 12.00
CA ASN A 53 8.93 -1.59 12.72
C ASN A 53 9.57 -2.91 12.31
N LYS A 54 10.75 -3.22 12.87
CA LYS A 54 11.51 -4.44 12.59
C LYS A 54 10.70 -5.72 12.87
N SER A 55 9.95 -5.76 13.97
CA SER A 55 9.16 -6.95 14.35
C SER A 55 8.02 -7.22 13.37
N ASN A 56 7.33 -6.16 12.92
CA ASN A 56 6.30 -6.28 11.89
C ASN A 56 6.92 -6.77 10.58
N LEU A 57 8.03 -6.15 10.14
CA LEU A 57 8.74 -6.52 8.92
C LEU A 57 9.13 -7.99 8.93
N ALA A 58 9.82 -8.47 9.99
CA ALA A 58 10.21 -9.86 10.15
C ALA A 58 9.00 -10.82 10.10
N SER A 59 7.89 -10.43 10.75
CA SER A 59 6.64 -11.21 10.70
C SER A 59 6.07 -11.32 9.29
N PHE A 60 6.15 -10.27 8.46
CA PHE A 60 5.66 -10.32 7.08
C PHE A 60 6.51 -11.24 6.20
N TYR A 61 7.85 -11.20 6.33
CA TYR A 61 8.73 -12.13 5.62
C TYR A 61 8.48 -13.58 6.02
N THR A 62 8.36 -13.84 7.33
CA THR A 62 8.02 -15.19 7.84
C THR A 62 6.68 -15.69 7.27
N LYS A 63 5.65 -14.83 7.22
CA LYS A 63 4.33 -15.18 6.65
C LYS A 63 4.35 -15.36 5.15
N ALA A 64 5.28 -14.73 4.45
CA ALA A 64 5.51 -14.91 3.03
C ALA A 64 6.34 -16.16 2.71
N GLU A 65 6.81 -16.89 3.74
CA GLU A 65 7.68 -18.08 3.62
C GLU A 65 9.03 -17.74 2.95
N ILE A 66 9.49 -16.48 3.12
CA ILE A 66 10.75 -15.99 2.58
C ILE A 66 11.75 -15.88 3.72
N THR A 67 12.88 -16.58 3.56
CA THR A 67 14.03 -16.43 4.46
C THR A 67 14.81 -15.21 3.99
N ALA A 68 14.61 -14.09 4.66
CA ALA A 68 15.37 -12.86 4.42
C ALA A 68 16.20 -12.51 5.64
N PHE A 69 17.43 -12.10 5.41
CA PHE A 69 18.26 -11.51 6.44
C PHE A 69 18.00 -10.00 6.46
N ILE A 70 17.23 -9.55 7.46
CA ILE A 70 16.93 -8.13 7.65
C ILE A 70 17.70 -7.67 8.89
N ASP A 71 18.80 -6.98 8.67
CA ASP A 71 19.66 -6.49 9.75
C ASP A 71 18.97 -5.41 10.59
N SER A 72 18.32 -4.45 9.92
CA SER A 72 17.66 -3.34 10.58
C SER A 72 16.40 -2.91 9.82
N TYR A 73 15.49 -2.26 10.54
CA TYR A 73 14.33 -1.61 9.93
C TYR A 73 14.75 -0.42 9.04
N ASP A 74 15.90 0.19 9.33
CA ASP A 74 16.41 1.35 8.58
C ASP A 74 16.69 1.03 7.11
N GLN A 75 17.12 -0.20 6.80
CA GLN A 75 17.30 -0.64 5.42
C GLN A 75 15.97 -0.67 4.66
N PHE A 76 14.93 -1.24 5.27
CA PHE A 76 13.58 -1.26 4.70
C PHE A 76 13.03 0.16 4.55
N TYR A 77 13.15 0.96 5.59
CA TYR A 77 12.72 2.35 5.62
C TYR A 77 13.37 3.17 4.51
N THR A 78 14.70 3.06 4.37
CA THR A 78 15.44 3.73 3.28
C THR A 78 14.91 3.30 1.91
N ARG A 79 14.75 2.00 1.72
CA ARG A 79 14.26 1.45 0.45
C ARG A 79 12.82 1.88 0.14
N LEU A 80 11.95 1.92 1.14
CA LEU A 80 10.57 2.41 0.99
C LEU A 80 10.56 3.84 0.45
N PHE A 81 11.36 4.74 1.04
CA PHE A 81 11.43 6.14 0.59
C PHE A 81 12.12 6.31 -0.76
N GLU A 82 13.07 5.44 -1.13
CA GLU A 82 13.58 5.37 -2.51
C GLU A 82 12.48 5.03 -3.51
N CYS A 83 11.63 4.04 -3.20
CA CYS A 83 10.50 3.69 -4.04
C CYS A 83 9.48 4.82 -4.16
N ILE A 84 9.15 5.50 -3.05
CA ILE A 84 8.26 6.68 -3.04
C ILE A 84 8.82 7.79 -3.95
N LYS A 85 10.13 8.06 -3.87
CA LYS A 85 10.81 9.04 -4.74
C LYS A 85 10.79 8.62 -6.22
N GLN A 86 10.97 7.33 -6.51
CA GLN A 86 10.95 6.82 -7.88
C GLN A 86 9.55 6.90 -8.50
N ILE A 87 8.50 6.59 -7.74
CA ILE A 87 7.10 6.73 -8.18
C ILE A 87 6.79 8.19 -8.49
N ASN A 88 7.32 9.13 -7.71
CA ASN A 88 7.22 10.57 -7.92
C ASN A 88 5.76 11.06 -8.08
N SER A 89 4.86 10.50 -7.27
CA SER A 89 3.45 10.87 -7.26
C SER A 89 3.23 12.31 -6.76
N ASP A 90 2.18 12.99 -7.22
CA ASP A 90 1.79 14.34 -6.75
C ASP A 90 1.45 14.37 -5.26
N THR A 91 0.89 13.27 -4.77
CA THR A 91 0.44 13.10 -3.38
C THR A 91 0.72 11.69 -2.91
N ALA A 92 1.17 11.54 -1.68
CA ALA A 92 1.35 10.25 -1.02
C ALA A 92 0.73 10.26 0.39
N TYR A 93 0.16 9.13 0.74
CA TYR A 93 -0.31 8.79 2.08
C TYR A 93 0.45 7.57 2.57
N CYS A 94 1.08 7.67 3.75
CA CYS A 94 1.80 6.56 4.37
C CYS A 94 1.25 6.33 5.76
N GLU A 95 0.72 5.13 6.01
CA GLU A 95 0.32 4.71 7.34
C GLU A 95 1.53 4.26 8.14
N ILE A 96 1.60 4.65 9.42
CA ILE A 96 2.71 4.32 10.31
C ILE A 96 2.29 4.28 11.77
N GLY A 97 2.97 3.46 12.56
CA GLY A 97 2.90 3.49 14.02
C GLY A 97 3.69 4.67 14.61
N LYS A 98 3.47 4.93 15.90
CA LYS A 98 4.07 6.05 16.63
C LYS A 98 5.60 6.07 16.64
N GLU A 99 6.23 4.90 16.52
CA GLU A 99 7.69 4.71 16.71
C GLU A 99 8.51 5.45 15.64
N TYR A 100 8.04 5.46 14.39
CA TYR A 100 8.74 6.07 13.25
C TYR A 100 7.97 7.26 12.64
N LEU A 101 6.99 7.81 13.34
CA LEU A 101 6.18 8.92 12.82
C LEU A 101 7.05 10.15 12.50
N ALA A 102 7.99 10.51 13.36
CA ALA A 102 8.83 11.69 13.17
C ALA A 102 9.75 11.51 11.95
N GLU A 103 10.34 10.34 11.80
CA GLU A 103 11.21 9.97 10.67
C GLU A 103 10.43 10.02 9.35
N PHE A 104 9.21 9.48 9.32
CA PHE A 104 8.34 9.55 8.13
C PHE A 104 8.02 11.00 7.74
N ILE A 105 7.69 11.86 8.70
CA ILE A 105 7.43 13.29 8.45
C ILE A 105 8.68 13.96 7.87
N ILE A 106 9.88 13.66 8.39
CA ILE A 106 11.14 14.23 7.91
C ILE A 106 11.42 13.81 6.47
N GLU A 107 11.29 12.52 6.15
CA GLU A 107 11.53 12.04 4.78
C GLU A 107 10.48 12.57 3.79
N MET A 108 9.20 12.60 4.19
CA MET A 108 8.14 13.18 3.36
C MET A 108 8.39 14.66 3.04
N LYS A 109 8.94 15.45 3.99
CA LYS A 109 9.33 16.86 3.76
C LYS A 109 10.47 17.05 2.78
N LYS A 110 11.29 16.02 2.53
CA LYS A 110 12.33 16.06 1.48
C LYS A 110 11.77 15.85 0.07
N ILE A 111 10.57 15.30 -0.03
CA ILE A 111 9.92 14.93 -1.30
C ILE A 111 8.80 15.91 -1.64
N TYR A 112 7.97 16.28 -0.66
CA TYR A 112 6.74 17.02 -0.85
C TYR A 112 6.78 18.41 -0.22
N LYS A 113 6.13 19.35 -0.88
CA LYS A 113 6.04 20.75 -0.43
C LYS A 113 5.18 20.93 0.83
N TYR A 114 4.08 20.18 0.92
CA TYR A 114 3.13 20.23 2.03
C TYR A 114 3.08 18.88 2.70
N VAL A 115 3.41 18.83 3.99
CA VAL A 115 3.38 17.59 4.78
C VAL A 115 2.58 17.81 6.05
N THR A 116 1.68 16.90 6.32
CA THR A 116 0.89 16.83 7.55
C THR A 116 0.69 15.37 7.96
N PHE A 117 0.15 15.13 9.15
CA PHE A 117 -0.29 13.81 9.55
C PHE A 117 -1.66 13.89 10.21
N TYR A 118 -2.34 12.76 10.27
CA TYR A 118 -3.65 12.57 10.88
C TYR A 118 -3.56 11.46 11.91
N ASN A 119 -4.21 11.67 13.07
CA ASN A 119 -4.42 10.59 14.03
C ASN A 119 -5.49 9.66 13.46
N SER A 120 -5.21 8.37 13.51
CA SER A 120 -6.08 7.32 12.98
C SER A 120 -6.16 6.14 13.93
N THR A 121 -7.07 5.24 13.64
CA THR A 121 -7.19 3.94 14.30
C THR A 121 -7.22 2.83 13.26
N TYR A 122 -6.96 1.59 13.66
CA TYR A 122 -7.09 0.44 12.77
C TYR A 122 -8.00 -0.63 13.36
N TYR A 123 -8.68 -1.36 12.45
CA TYR A 123 -9.70 -2.36 12.80
C TYR A 123 -10.87 -1.78 13.60
N HIS A 124 -11.25 -0.52 13.37
CA HIS A 124 -12.33 0.20 14.07
C HIS A 124 -12.24 0.12 15.60
N LYS A 125 -11.01 0.06 16.14
CA LYS A 125 -10.76 0.01 17.58
C LYS A 125 -10.05 1.25 18.06
N LYS A 126 -10.70 2.05 18.89
CA LYS A 126 -10.16 3.31 19.46
C LYS A 126 -8.83 3.14 20.21
N SER A 127 -8.52 1.93 20.72
CA SER A 127 -7.25 1.62 21.38
C SER A 127 -6.11 1.36 20.39
N ASN A 128 -6.42 1.08 19.13
CA ASN A 128 -5.44 0.75 18.09
C ASN A 128 -5.08 2.04 17.36
N LEU A 129 -4.11 2.77 17.89
CA LEU A 129 -3.69 4.05 17.30
C LEU A 129 -2.65 3.83 16.19
N CYS A 130 -2.85 4.50 15.08
CA CYS A 130 -1.88 4.68 14.01
C CYS A 130 -1.92 6.13 13.52
N TYR A 131 -1.09 6.44 12.56
CA TYR A 131 -0.99 7.77 11.97
C TYR A 131 -0.90 7.63 10.46
N VAL A 132 -1.55 8.55 9.74
CA VAL A 132 -1.44 8.63 8.29
C VAL A 132 -0.72 9.92 7.94
N VAL A 133 0.51 9.79 7.44
CA VAL A 133 1.33 10.94 7.00
C VAL A 133 0.98 11.24 5.54
N ARG A 134 0.50 12.46 5.28
CA ARG A 134 0.23 12.96 3.93
C ARG A 134 1.33 13.92 3.49
N GLY A 135 1.95 13.62 2.36
CA GLY A 135 2.80 14.54 1.60
C GLY A 135 2.15 14.91 0.28
N SER A 136 2.23 16.18 -0.12
CA SER A 136 1.66 16.60 -1.40
C SER A 136 2.35 17.86 -1.95
N ASN A 137 2.41 17.95 -3.28
CA ASN A 137 2.83 19.16 -3.98
C ASN A 137 1.67 20.14 -4.20
N LYS A 138 0.42 19.69 -3.96
CA LYS A 138 -0.81 20.51 -4.03
C LYS A 138 -1.32 20.80 -2.61
N PHE A 139 -1.66 22.07 -2.36
CA PHE A 139 -2.22 22.46 -1.07
C PHE A 139 -3.67 21.96 -0.94
N LYS A 140 -3.90 21.12 0.07
CA LYS A 140 -5.23 20.62 0.45
C LYS A 140 -5.20 20.30 1.94
N LYS A 141 -6.29 20.56 2.64
CA LYS A 141 -6.46 20.24 4.07
C LYS A 141 -7.67 19.31 4.27
N PRO A 142 -7.54 18.02 3.95
CA PRO A 142 -8.59 17.05 4.23
C PRO A 142 -8.85 16.98 5.76
N LYS A 143 -10.08 16.67 6.14
CA LYS A 143 -10.47 16.49 7.54
C LYS A 143 -10.50 15.00 7.84
N LEU A 144 -9.34 14.41 8.14
CA LEU A 144 -9.17 12.96 8.32
C LEU A 144 -8.84 12.58 9.78
N ASP A 145 -8.60 13.56 10.67
CA ASP A 145 -8.28 13.28 12.07
C ASP A 145 -9.39 12.51 12.77
N GLY A 146 -9.00 11.40 13.40
CA GLY A 146 -9.91 10.54 14.16
C GLY A 146 -10.71 9.55 13.33
N MET A 147 -10.52 9.53 12.01
CA MET A 147 -11.09 8.49 11.14
C MET A 147 -10.31 7.18 11.31
N ASP A 148 -10.97 6.05 11.08
CA ASP A 148 -10.29 4.75 10.97
C ASP A 148 -9.49 4.67 9.65
N GLU A 149 -8.45 3.83 9.60
CA GLU A 149 -7.59 3.67 8.42
C GLU A 149 -8.39 3.31 7.17
N GLU A 150 -9.37 2.40 7.32
CA GLU A 150 -10.22 1.96 6.21
C GLU A 150 -11.06 3.11 5.66
N ASP A 151 -11.61 3.95 6.55
CA ASP A 151 -12.39 5.14 6.16
C ASP A 151 -11.51 6.20 5.48
N ILE A 152 -10.24 6.35 5.92
CA ILE A 152 -9.27 7.24 5.26
C ILE A 152 -8.95 6.74 3.86
N ILE A 153 -8.72 5.43 3.66
CA ILE A 153 -8.45 4.85 2.34
C ILE A 153 -9.65 5.06 1.41
N GLU A 154 -10.87 4.82 1.89
CA GLU A 154 -12.09 5.06 1.12
C GLU A 154 -12.19 6.53 0.72
N TRP A 155 -12.03 7.45 1.69
CA TRP A 155 -12.05 8.89 1.43
C TRP A 155 -11.00 9.31 0.39
N VAL A 156 -9.77 8.81 0.49
CA VAL A 156 -8.67 9.11 -0.46
C VAL A 156 -9.04 8.65 -1.85
N CYS A 157 -9.55 7.42 -2.00
CA CYS A 157 -9.94 6.87 -3.30
C CYS A 157 -11.11 7.63 -3.95
N GLU A 158 -12.01 8.21 -3.15
CA GLU A 158 -13.17 8.95 -3.63
C GLU A 158 -12.88 10.44 -3.90
N ASN A 159 -12.03 11.07 -3.08
CA ASN A 159 -11.96 12.53 -3.00
C ASN A 159 -10.64 13.14 -3.50
N GLU A 160 -9.57 12.33 -3.67
CA GLU A 160 -8.36 12.83 -4.31
C GLU A 160 -8.49 12.80 -5.84
N ASP A 161 -7.87 13.78 -6.48
CA ASP A 161 -7.83 13.89 -7.94
C ASP A 161 -6.63 13.08 -8.46
N TYR A 162 -6.91 11.90 -9.04
CA TYR A 162 -5.89 11.01 -9.59
C TYR A 162 -6.46 10.14 -10.71
N LYS A 163 -5.57 9.59 -11.54
CA LYS A 163 -5.90 8.60 -12.57
C LYS A 163 -5.47 7.20 -12.17
N CYS A 164 -4.35 7.10 -11.46
CA CYS A 164 -3.76 5.84 -11.02
C CYS A 164 -3.19 5.98 -9.61
N ILE A 165 -3.59 5.09 -8.70
CA ILE A 165 -3.05 5.00 -7.35
C ILE A 165 -2.07 3.82 -7.23
N ALA A 166 -0.92 4.06 -6.58
CA ALA A 166 0.05 3.02 -6.25
C ALA A 166 -0.09 2.56 -4.80
N ASP A 167 0.21 1.28 -4.57
CA ASP A 167 0.37 0.71 -3.23
C ASP A 167 1.59 -0.22 -3.21
N LEU A 168 2.59 0.10 -2.40
CA LEU A 168 3.85 -0.65 -2.30
C LEU A 168 3.76 -1.89 -1.42
N CYS A 169 2.78 -1.94 -0.53
CA CYS A 169 2.59 -3.00 0.47
C CYS A 169 1.11 -3.38 0.57
N MET A 170 0.54 -3.88 -0.53
CA MET A 170 -0.91 -3.98 -0.74
C MET A 170 -1.69 -4.78 0.31
N GLY A 171 -1.03 -5.70 1.02
CA GLY A 171 -1.71 -6.55 1.96
C GLY A 171 -2.85 -7.35 1.31
N ARG A 172 -4.08 -7.06 1.71
CA ARG A 172 -5.29 -7.66 1.16
C ARG A 172 -6.01 -6.75 0.14
N GLY A 173 -5.33 -5.73 -0.35
CA GLY A 173 -5.75 -4.89 -1.47
C GLY A 173 -6.88 -3.93 -1.19
N LEU A 174 -6.97 -3.36 0.02
CA LEU A 174 -8.03 -2.42 0.35
C LEU A 174 -7.99 -1.18 -0.56
N VAL A 175 -6.80 -0.63 -0.81
CA VAL A 175 -6.59 0.48 -1.75
C VAL A 175 -7.04 0.10 -3.17
N ALA A 176 -6.62 -1.07 -3.67
CA ALA A 176 -6.99 -1.53 -5.01
C ALA A 176 -8.51 -1.73 -5.18
N VAL A 177 -9.17 -2.30 -4.16
CA VAL A 177 -10.63 -2.53 -4.16
C VAL A 177 -11.38 -1.19 -4.19
N ASN A 178 -10.97 -0.22 -3.38
CA ASN A 178 -11.63 1.09 -3.36
C ASN A 178 -11.35 1.89 -4.64
N ALA A 179 -10.13 1.84 -5.17
CA ALA A 179 -9.82 2.45 -6.47
C ALA A 179 -10.67 1.84 -7.59
N TYR A 180 -10.80 0.50 -7.63
CA TYR A 180 -11.62 -0.19 -8.63
C TYR A 180 -13.10 0.19 -8.56
N LYS A 181 -13.68 0.27 -7.34
CA LYS A 181 -15.07 0.72 -7.13
C LYS A 181 -15.31 2.15 -7.64
N ASN A 182 -14.28 2.99 -7.58
CA ASN A 182 -14.31 4.37 -8.07
C ASN A 182 -13.88 4.50 -9.54
N GLU A 183 -13.85 3.38 -10.29
CA GLU A 183 -13.48 3.33 -11.71
C GLU A 183 -12.06 3.90 -12.01
N LYS A 184 -11.18 3.86 -11.02
CA LYS A 184 -9.80 4.34 -11.12
C LYS A 184 -8.83 3.17 -11.36
N LYS A 185 -7.67 3.49 -11.96
CA LYS A 185 -6.57 2.53 -12.08
C LYS A 185 -5.83 2.42 -10.76
N PHE A 186 -5.29 1.23 -10.53
CA PHE A 186 -4.40 0.96 -9.42
C PHE A 186 -3.21 0.13 -9.90
N VAL A 187 -2.09 0.33 -9.27
CA VAL A 187 -0.88 -0.48 -9.44
C VAL A 187 -0.34 -0.85 -8.07
N GLY A 188 0.17 -2.07 -7.91
CA GLY A 188 0.64 -2.43 -6.59
C GLY A 188 1.50 -3.67 -6.53
N THR A 189 2.22 -3.76 -5.43
CA THR A 189 3.09 -4.87 -5.09
C THR A 189 2.74 -5.45 -3.71
N GLU A 190 2.91 -6.75 -3.55
CA GLU A 190 2.73 -7.48 -2.31
C GLU A 190 3.78 -8.58 -2.20
N LEU A 191 4.46 -8.66 -1.06
CA LEU A 191 5.48 -9.68 -0.79
C LEU A 191 4.88 -11.09 -0.71
N ASN A 192 3.71 -11.22 -0.07
CA ASN A 192 3.08 -12.48 0.24
C ASN A 192 2.08 -12.88 -0.84
N HIS A 193 2.44 -13.92 -1.63
CA HIS A 193 1.58 -14.45 -2.70
C HIS A 193 0.18 -14.82 -2.23
N LYS A 194 0.02 -15.33 -0.99
CA LYS A 194 -1.30 -15.69 -0.44
C LYS A 194 -2.17 -14.45 -0.18
N ARG A 195 -1.56 -13.33 0.24
CA ARG A 195 -2.28 -12.04 0.38
C ARG A 195 -2.66 -11.46 -0.98
N LEU A 196 -1.74 -11.51 -1.94
CA LEU A 196 -2.05 -11.06 -3.29
C LEU A 196 -3.20 -11.87 -3.91
N SER A 197 -3.26 -13.20 -3.66
CA SER A 197 -4.40 -14.03 -4.08
C SER A 197 -5.73 -13.54 -3.49
N VAL A 198 -5.75 -13.13 -2.20
CA VAL A 198 -6.94 -12.53 -1.57
C VAL A 198 -7.34 -11.23 -2.27
N THR A 199 -6.35 -10.41 -2.64
CA THR A 199 -6.60 -9.17 -3.39
C THR A 199 -7.25 -9.46 -4.74
N LEU A 200 -6.71 -10.43 -5.50
CA LEU A 200 -7.28 -10.84 -6.79
C LEU A 200 -8.70 -11.35 -6.64
N GLU A 201 -8.96 -12.21 -5.64
CA GLU A 201 -10.30 -12.71 -5.35
C GLU A 201 -11.29 -11.59 -5.03
N ARG A 202 -10.90 -10.64 -4.16
CA ARG A 202 -11.75 -9.49 -3.82
C ARG A 202 -12.10 -8.64 -5.03
N LEU A 203 -11.13 -8.40 -5.90
CA LEU A 203 -11.35 -7.66 -7.15
C LEU A 203 -12.25 -8.41 -8.12
N CYS A 204 -12.06 -9.74 -8.28
CA CYS A 204 -12.94 -10.58 -9.11
C CYS A 204 -14.38 -10.59 -8.59
N ASN A 205 -14.58 -10.63 -7.28
CA ASN A 205 -15.91 -10.61 -6.66
C ASN A 205 -16.70 -9.31 -6.91
N ILE A 206 -16.01 -8.23 -7.30
CA ILE A 206 -16.64 -6.95 -7.67
C ILE A 206 -16.57 -6.67 -9.18
N GLY A 207 -16.37 -7.72 -9.99
CA GLY A 207 -16.40 -7.65 -11.45
C GLY A 207 -15.05 -7.46 -12.15
N GLY A 208 -13.95 -7.44 -11.41
CA GLY A 208 -12.61 -7.37 -11.99
C GLY A 208 -12.22 -8.67 -12.71
N ASN A 209 -11.62 -8.53 -13.88
CA ASN A 209 -11.04 -9.65 -14.63
C ASN A 209 -9.57 -9.37 -14.92
N TYR A 210 -8.72 -10.36 -14.73
CA TYR A 210 -7.28 -10.23 -14.96
C TYR A 210 -6.71 -11.42 -15.75
N ILE A 211 -5.57 -11.18 -16.37
CA ILE A 211 -4.69 -12.20 -16.95
C ILE A 211 -3.28 -12.02 -16.39
N PHE A 212 -2.51 -13.08 -16.34
CA PHE A 212 -1.07 -12.98 -16.09
C PHE A 212 -0.31 -12.81 -17.40
N CYS A 213 0.65 -11.87 -17.41
CA CYS A 213 1.58 -11.61 -18.52
C CYS A 213 3.02 -11.47 -18.02
#